data_8c5d363cdb7c7f38c272ac29a6cf7554
#
_entry.id   8c5d363cdb7c7f38c272ac29a6cf7554
#
_cell.length_a   1.000
_cell.length_b   1.000
_cell.length_c   1.000
_cell.angle_alpha   90.00
_cell.angle_beta   90.00
_cell.angle_gamma   90.00
#
_symmetry.space_group_name_H-M   'P 1'
#
loop_
_entity.id
_entity.type
_entity.pdbx_description
1 polymer ?
#
loop_
_entity_poly.entity_id
_entity_poly.type
_entity_poly.pdbx_seq_one_letter_code
_entity_poly.pdbx_strand_id
1 'polypeptide(L)'
;MRTVAINVFLGLWVSLAFAQQEDAQKILEKMDAQNYGYDDQIMELRYTIKDVDGSEKVYDFVIYQKGTNKRLVRFTSGEVKGMATLVDGPSRMFVYLPGYNKVRRVASHAMNQTFAGSDFTMDDISNPTFSPRYNAKILREDDSYWYLELVPKEGQNPLYPKVHIAVQKGTYWQGETTYFDASGAKVKVMTVSEPKDFGGLKRNSVIVLKDVRTGHSTRLDVLSFKVNQGLKDSMFTERELIWER
;
A
#
# COMPACT_ATOMS: atom_id res chain seq x y z
N MET A 1 -5.40 -35.15 75.37
CA MET A 1 -5.74 -35.16 73.95
C MET A 1 -5.57 -33.78 73.42
N ARG A 2 -4.55 -33.51 72.61
CA ARG A 2 -4.29 -32.21 71.96
C ARG A 2 -4.73 -32.27 70.48
N THR A 3 -5.73 -31.48 70.10
CA THR A 3 -6.25 -31.37 68.75
C THR A 3 -5.38 -30.43 67.99
N VAL A 4 -4.74 -30.85 66.89
CA VAL A 4 -3.97 -30.04 65.97
C VAL A 4 -4.89 -29.63 64.85
N ALA A 5 -5.14 -28.33 64.72
CA ALA A 5 -5.87 -27.74 63.58
C ALA A 5 -4.88 -27.51 62.43
N ILE A 6 -5.09 -28.15 61.30
CA ILE A 6 -4.33 -27.94 60.07
C ILE A 6 -5.06 -26.85 59.28
N ASN A 7 -4.45 -25.66 59.18
CA ASN A 7 -4.89 -24.61 58.27
C ASN A 7 -4.35 -24.89 56.86
N VAL A 8 -5.24 -25.21 55.92
CA VAL A 8 -4.90 -25.33 54.51
C VAL A 8 -5.06 -23.95 53.88
N PHE A 9 -3.95 -23.30 53.55
CA PHE A 9 -3.93 -22.06 52.77
C PHE A 9 -4.07 -22.45 51.31
N LEU A 10 -5.26 -22.24 50.72
CA LEU A 10 -5.47 -22.29 49.26
C LEU A 10 -4.92 -20.97 48.65
N GLY A 11 -3.71 -21.05 48.12
CA GLY A 11 -3.15 -19.95 47.33
C GLY A 11 -3.85 -19.87 45.98
N LEU A 12 -4.67 -18.85 45.76
CA LEU A 12 -5.20 -18.47 44.44
C LEU A 12 -4.06 -17.93 43.58
N TRP A 13 -3.53 -18.75 42.66
CA TRP A 13 -2.64 -18.26 41.59
C TRP A 13 -3.48 -17.56 40.56
N VAL A 14 -3.57 -16.23 40.65
CA VAL A 14 -4.09 -15.39 39.57
C VAL A 14 -2.99 -15.27 38.52
N SER A 15 -3.08 -16.07 37.46
CA SER A 15 -2.24 -15.93 36.27
C SER A 15 -2.68 -14.68 35.54
N LEU A 16 -2.00 -13.56 35.80
CA LEU A 16 -2.06 -12.37 34.93
C LEU A 16 -1.42 -12.79 33.59
N ALA A 17 -2.24 -13.15 32.63
CA ALA A 17 -1.84 -13.22 31.25
C ALA A 17 -1.54 -11.79 30.79
N PHE A 18 -0.27 -11.35 30.86
CA PHE A 18 0.19 -10.19 30.13
C PHE A 18 0.00 -10.51 28.65
N ALA A 19 -1.07 -9.97 28.03
CA ALA A 19 -1.16 -9.92 26.59
C ALA A 19 0.08 -9.15 26.12
N GLN A 20 1.02 -9.85 25.48
CA GLN A 20 2.22 -9.24 24.94
C GLN A 20 1.78 -8.22 23.90
N GLN A 21 1.93 -6.93 24.21
CA GLN A 21 1.58 -5.85 23.27
C GLN A 21 2.39 -6.04 22.00
N GLU A 22 1.71 -6.15 20.88
CA GLU A 22 2.37 -6.39 19.60
C GLU A 22 3.24 -5.19 19.20
N ASP A 23 4.45 -5.46 18.73
CA ASP A 23 5.41 -4.43 18.30
C ASP A 23 4.88 -3.70 17.07
N ALA A 24 4.87 -2.37 17.10
CA ALA A 24 4.37 -1.52 16.02
C ALA A 24 5.06 -1.81 14.68
N GLN A 25 6.36 -2.09 14.69
CA GLN A 25 7.12 -2.41 13.49
C GLN A 25 6.68 -3.76 12.91
N LYS A 26 6.43 -4.76 13.77
CA LYS A 26 5.91 -6.06 13.32
C LYS A 26 4.48 -5.96 12.77
N ILE A 27 3.63 -5.11 13.35
CA ILE A 27 2.28 -4.84 12.83
C ILE A 27 2.39 -4.27 11.41
N LEU A 28 3.28 -3.30 11.19
CA LEU A 28 3.51 -2.68 9.89
C LEU A 28 4.06 -3.69 8.86
N GLU A 29 5.01 -4.54 9.26
CA GLU A 29 5.57 -5.60 8.41
C GLU A 29 4.51 -6.63 8.01
N LYS A 30 3.64 -7.04 8.94
CA LYS A 30 2.54 -7.96 8.64
C LYS A 30 1.50 -7.34 7.71
N MET A 31 1.21 -6.04 7.87
CA MET A 31 0.34 -5.30 6.96
C MET A 31 0.93 -5.26 5.54
N ASP A 32 2.22 -4.95 5.39
CA ASP A 32 2.89 -4.99 4.09
C ASP A 32 2.86 -6.39 3.49
N ALA A 33 3.15 -7.43 4.28
CA ALA A 33 3.10 -8.83 3.86
C ALA A 33 1.69 -9.26 3.43
N GLN A 34 0.64 -8.80 4.11
CA GLN A 34 -0.75 -9.08 3.77
C GLN A 34 -1.11 -8.54 2.37
N ASN A 35 -0.54 -7.40 1.98
CA ASN A 35 -0.81 -6.77 0.69
C ASN A 35 0.14 -7.23 -0.44
N TYR A 36 1.39 -7.59 -0.10
CA TYR A 36 2.49 -7.77 -1.07
C TYR A 36 3.33 -9.02 -0.83
N GLY A 37 2.97 -9.89 0.12
CA GLY A 37 3.73 -11.08 0.52
C GLY A 37 3.60 -12.30 -0.42
N TYR A 38 3.08 -12.12 -1.63
CA TYR A 38 2.95 -13.15 -2.65
C TYR A 38 4.21 -13.21 -3.52
N ASP A 39 4.52 -14.40 -4.08
CA ASP A 39 5.62 -14.55 -5.05
C ASP A 39 5.40 -13.64 -6.25
N ASP A 40 4.18 -13.64 -6.76
CA ASP A 40 3.71 -12.70 -7.78
C ASP A 40 2.21 -12.41 -7.64
N GLN A 41 1.76 -11.31 -8.27
CA GLN A 41 0.36 -10.94 -8.35
C GLN A 41 0.03 -10.22 -9.64
N ILE A 42 -1.20 -10.44 -10.12
CA ILE A 42 -1.80 -9.75 -11.27
C ILE A 42 -3.06 -9.06 -10.79
N MET A 43 -3.18 -7.76 -11.04
CA MET A 43 -4.37 -6.98 -10.71
C MET A 43 -4.88 -6.25 -11.93
N GLU A 44 -6.16 -6.42 -12.24
CA GLU A 44 -6.89 -5.55 -13.18
C GLU A 44 -7.58 -4.47 -12.37
N LEU A 45 -7.36 -3.23 -12.74
CA LEU A 45 -7.72 -2.06 -11.95
C LEU A 45 -8.38 -1.00 -12.81
N ARG A 46 -9.26 -0.21 -12.18
CA ARG A 46 -9.84 0.99 -12.78
C ARG A 46 -9.54 2.21 -11.92
N TYR A 47 -8.98 3.25 -12.50
CA TYR A 47 -8.96 4.60 -11.94
C TYR A 47 -10.20 5.37 -12.39
N THR A 48 -10.85 6.04 -11.44
CA THR A 48 -11.73 7.17 -11.69
C THR A 48 -11.12 8.38 -10.99
N ILE A 49 -10.56 9.29 -11.78
CA ILE A 49 -9.90 10.51 -11.32
C ILE A 49 -10.93 11.63 -11.41
N LYS A 50 -11.21 12.27 -10.27
CA LYS A 50 -12.16 13.38 -10.20
C LYS A 50 -11.43 14.68 -9.93
N ASP A 51 -11.51 15.59 -10.88
CA ASP A 51 -10.94 16.93 -10.80
C ASP A 51 -11.80 17.85 -9.90
N VAL A 52 -11.23 18.97 -9.52
CA VAL A 52 -11.88 19.99 -8.66
C VAL A 52 -13.09 20.64 -9.31
N ASP A 53 -13.15 20.70 -10.64
CA ASP A 53 -14.30 21.20 -11.42
C ASP A 53 -15.43 20.16 -11.58
N GLY A 54 -15.23 18.96 -11.05
CA GLY A 54 -16.17 17.84 -11.11
C GLY A 54 -16.03 16.98 -12.35
N SER A 55 -15.12 17.29 -13.28
CA SER A 55 -14.81 16.42 -14.42
C SER A 55 -14.18 15.11 -13.96
N GLU A 56 -14.44 14.02 -14.70
CA GLU A 56 -13.92 12.70 -14.39
C GLU A 56 -13.17 12.11 -15.58
N LYS A 57 -12.05 11.45 -15.28
CA LYS A 57 -11.29 10.63 -16.23
C LYS A 57 -11.26 9.18 -15.73
N VAL A 58 -11.49 8.24 -16.65
CA VAL A 58 -11.51 6.82 -16.33
C VAL A 58 -10.44 6.09 -17.12
N TYR A 59 -9.60 5.33 -16.42
CA TYR A 59 -8.52 4.53 -17.01
C TYR A 59 -8.56 3.11 -16.46
N ASP A 60 -8.53 2.11 -17.34
CA ASP A 60 -8.29 0.72 -16.96
C ASP A 60 -6.82 0.38 -17.18
N PHE A 61 -6.26 -0.44 -16.29
CA PHE A 61 -4.88 -0.88 -16.38
C PHE A 61 -4.67 -2.20 -15.65
N VAL A 62 -3.58 -2.86 -15.98
CA VAL A 62 -3.16 -4.10 -15.35
C VAL A 62 -1.81 -3.87 -14.67
N ILE A 63 -1.69 -4.35 -13.44
CA ILE A 63 -0.42 -4.43 -12.71
C ILE A 63 0.01 -5.90 -12.68
N TYR A 64 1.21 -6.16 -13.17
CA TYR A 64 1.96 -7.37 -12.95
C TYR A 64 3.04 -7.05 -11.92
N GLN A 65 3.10 -7.79 -10.83
CA GLN A 65 4.09 -7.58 -9.79
C GLN A 65 4.74 -8.90 -9.39
N LYS A 66 6.06 -8.90 -9.19
CA LYS A 66 6.82 -10.04 -8.67
C LYS A 66 7.68 -9.59 -7.49
N GLY A 67 7.41 -10.18 -6.32
CA GLY A 67 7.94 -9.68 -5.05
C GLY A 67 7.58 -8.21 -4.82
N THR A 68 8.44 -7.48 -4.11
CA THR A 68 8.23 -6.05 -3.82
C THR A 68 8.93 -5.11 -4.81
N ASN A 69 9.87 -5.62 -5.62
CA ASN A 69 10.83 -4.82 -6.40
C ASN A 69 10.58 -4.80 -7.90
N LYS A 70 9.73 -5.69 -8.44
CA LYS A 70 9.45 -5.75 -9.87
C LYS A 70 7.98 -5.50 -10.12
N ARG A 71 7.67 -4.50 -10.95
CA ARG A 71 6.30 -4.14 -11.30
C ARG A 71 6.23 -3.62 -12.73
N LEU A 72 5.27 -4.15 -13.48
CA LEU A 72 4.90 -3.68 -14.80
C LEU A 72 3.44 -3.23 -14.75
N VAL A 73 3.19 -1.97 -15.08
CA VAL A 73 1.84 -1.38 -15.21
C VAL A 73 1.56 -1.14 -16.67
N ARG A 74 0.38 -1.53 -17.18
CA ARG A 74 -0.05 -1.28 -18.56
C ARG A 74 -1.44 -0.69 -18.57
N PHE A 75 -1.58 0.49 -19.15
CA PHE A 75 -2.89 1.11 -19.35
C PHE A 75 -3.57 0.54 -20.59
N THR A 76 -4.80 0.06 -20.42
CA THR A 76 -5.60 -0.62 -21.46
C THR A 76 -6.73 0.23 -22.00
N SER A 77 -7.09 1.32 -21.31
CA SER A 77 -8.14 2.24 -21.76
C SER A 77 -7.82 3.71 -21.42
N GLY A 78 -8.68 4.62 -21.90
CA GLY A 78 -8.60 6.06 -21.64
C GLY A 78 -7.53 6.78 -22.47
N GLU A 79 -7.29 8.05 -22.15
CA GLU A 79 -6.33 8.92 -22.83
C GLU A 79 -4.88 8.43 -22.76
N VAL A 80 -4.59 7.60 -21.76
CA VAL A 80 -3.27 7.02 -21.49
C VAL A 80 -3.12 5.57 -22.00
N LYS A 81 -4.07 5.10 -22.82
CA LYS A 81 -4.02 3.74 -23.40
C LYS A 81 -2.67 3.49 -24.08
N GLY A 82 -2.07 2.33 -23.80
CA GLY A 82 -0.76 1.94 -24.32
C GLY A 82 0.42 2.49 -23.52
N MET A 83 0.21 3.44 -22.59
CA MET A 83 1.26 3.82 -21.65
C MET A 83 1.61 2.63 -20.77
N ALA A 84 2.89 2.41 -20.57
CA ALA A 84 3.38 1.35 -19.69
C ALA A 84 4.47 1.89 -18.76
N THR A 85 4.56 1.30 -17.58
CA THR A 85 5.57 1.67 -16.58
C THR A 85 6.21 0.41 -16.03
N LEU A 86 7.54 0.41 -15.98
CA LEU A 86 8.34 -0.65 -15.38
C LEU A 86 9.05 -0.11 -14.14
N VAL A 87 8.90 -0.82 -13.04
CA VAL A 87 9.76 -0.73 -11.86
C VAL A 87 10.64 -1.98 -11.83
N ASP A 88 11.95 -1.79 -11.80
CA ASP A 88 12.96 -2.85 -11.76
C ASP A 88 13.99 -2.53 -10.66
N GLY A 89 13.54 -2.63 -9.42
CA GLY A 89 14.31 -2.34 -8.22
C GLY A 89 14.10 -0.92 -7.66
N PRO A 90 14.67 -0.64 -6.49
CA PRO A 90 14.53 0.63 -5.81
C PRO A 90 14.96 1.80 -6.70
N SER A 91 14.13 2.82 -6.84
CA SER A 91 14.41 4.05 -7.62
C SER A 91 14.75 3.81 -9.11
N ARG A 92 14.42 2.64 -9.65
CA ARG A 92 14.56 2.33 -11.08
C ARG A 92 13.19 2.20 -11.72
N MET A 93 12.68 3.30 -12.23
CA MET A 93 11.39 3.38 -12.90
C MET A 93 11.56 3.89 -14.33
N PHE A 94 10.87 3.24 -15.25
CA PHE A 94 10.83 3.60 -16.67
C PHE A 94 9.38 3.77 -17.10
N VAL A 95 9.13 4.72 -17.98
CA VAL A 95 7.80 4.97 -18.56
C VAL A 95 7.91 4.93 -20.08
N TYR A 96 7.05 4.15 -20.70
CA TYR A 96 6.81 4.17 -22.14
C TYR A 96 5.63 5.08 -22.46
N LEU A 97 5.86 6.00 -23.37
CA LEU A 97 4.86 6.95 -23.86
C LEU A 97 4.56 6.63 -25.33
N PRO A 98 3.41 6.00 -25.65
CA PRO A 98 3.12 5.51 -27.01
C PRO A 98 3.09 6.64 -28.04
N GLY A 99 2.55 7.82 -27.71
CA GLY A 99 2.51 8.97 -28.60
C GLY A 99 3.90 9.47 -29.06
N TYR A 100 4.95 9.16 -28.32
CA TYR A 100 6.34 9.50 -28.66
C TYR A 100 7.16 8.27 -29.07
N ASN A 101 6.61 7.06 -28.93
CA ASN A 101 7.31 5.79 -29.12
C ASN A 101 8.68 5.74 -28.40
N LYS A 102 8.70 6.21 -27.15
CA LYS A 102 9.94 6.34 -26.35
C LYS A 102 9.77 5.79 -24.96
N VAL A 103 10.79 5.03 -24.52
CA VAL A 103 11.01 4.70 -23.12
C VAL A 103 11.89 5.75 -22.47
N ARG A 104 11.50 6.23 -21.31
CA ARG A 104 12.27 7.19 -20.50
C ARG A 104 12.42 6.69 -19.08
N ARG A 105 13.63 6.80 -18.53
CA ARG A 105 13.85 6.60 -17.12
C ARG A 105 13.29 7.81 -16.34
N VAL A 106 12.56 7.52 -15.26
CA VAL A 106 12.07 8.55 -14.35
C VAL A 106 13.23 9.02 -13.46
N ALA A 107 13.50 10.31 -13.48
CA ALA A 107 14.56 10.90 -12.65
C ALA A 107 14.11 10.95 -11.18
N SER A 108 15.05 10.90 -10.24
CA SER A 108 14.73 10.87 -8.80
C SER A 108 13.88 12.05 -8.35
N HIS A 109 14.11 13.26 -8.88
CA HIS A 109 13.30 14.44 -8.56
C HIS A 109 11.88 14.38 -9.11
N ALA A 110 11.61 13.52 -10.11
CA ALA A 110 10.29 13.34 -10.71
C ALA A 110 9.45 12.24 -9.98
N MET A 111 10.04 11.51 -9.04
CA MET A 111 9.32 10.47 -8.29
C MET A 111 8.13 11.02 -7.48
N ASN A 112 8.18 12.29 -7.10
CA ASN A 112 7.10 12.98 -6.37
C ASN A 112 5.98 13.51 -7.29
N GLN A 113 6.13 13.38 -8.62
CA GLN A 113 5.10 13.79 -9.58
C GLN A 113 3.95 12.78 -9.60
N THR A 114 2.78 13.26 -9.99
CA THR A 114 1.56 12.43 -10.10
C THR A 114 1.73 11.34 -11.16
N PHE A 115 1.19 10.17 -10.88
CA PHE A 115 1.15 9.05 -11.82
C PHE A 115 -0.12 9.12 -12.67
N ALA A 116 0.02 9.29 -13.96
CA ALA A 116 -1.09 9.39 -14.93
C ALA A 116 -2.18 10.40 -14.55
N GLY A 117 -1.81 11.52 -13.88
CA GLY A 117 -2.75 12.54 -13.43
C GLY A 117 -3.56 12.17 -12.18
N SER A 118 -3.30 11.03 -11.57
CA SER A 118 -3.96 10.58 -10.33
C SER A 118 -3.34 11.23 -9.09
N ASP A 119 -3.96 11.04 -7.92
CA ASP A 119 -3.39 11.46 -6.64
C ASP A 119 -2.22 10.58 -6.16
N PHE A 120 -2.04 9.42 -6.78
CA PHE A 120 -0.85 8.59 -6.56
C PHE A 120 0.38 9.22 -7.23
N THR A 121 1.53 9.10 -6.62
CA THR A 121 2.81 9.56 -7.16
C THR A 121 3.56 8.40 -7.84
N MET A 122 4.59 8.73 -8.61
CA MET A 122 5.52 7.72 -9.15
C MET A 122 6.18 6.94 -8.01
N ASP A 123 6.44 7.59 -6.85
CA ASP A 123 7.01 6.92 -5.66
C ASP A 123 6.03 5.92 -5.06
N ASP A 124 4.73 6.24 -4.97
CA ASP A 124 3.71 5.31 -4.48
C ASP A 124 3.62 4.05 -5.35
N ILE A 125 3.80 4.20 -6.67
CA ILE A 125 3.83 3.07 -7.61
C ILE A 125 5.14 2.29 -7.50
N SER A 126 6.27 2.96 -7.27
CA SER A 126 7.59 2.32 -7.19
C SER A 126 7.83 1.61 -5.85
N ASN A 127 7.34 2.17 -4.78
CA ASN A 127 7.61 1.74 -3.40
C ASN A 127 6.30 1.55 -2.61
N PRO A 128 5.53 0.49 -2.87
CA PRO A 128 4.19 0.30 -2.31
C PRO A 128 4.18 -0.10 -0.84
N THR A 129 5.32 -0.50 -0.27
CA THR A 129 5.46 -0.96 1.12
C THR A 129 6.02 0.14 2.00
N PHE A 130 5.59 0.15 3.26
CA PHE A 130 6.01 1.15 4.26
C PHE A 130 7.17 0.68 5.12
N SER A 131 7.15 -0.57 5.57
CA SER A 131 8.09 -1.09 6.57
C SER A 131 9.57 -0.99 6.22
N PRO A 132 10.01 -1.03 4.93
CA PRO A 132 11.41 -0.81 4.60
C PRO A 132 11.88 0.63 4.80
N ARG A 133 10.97 1.61 4.70
CA ARG A 133 11.29 3.05 4.68
C ARG A 133 10.93 3.78 5.96
N TYR A 134 10.04 3.21 6.80
CA TYR A 134 9.51 3.88 7.98
C TYR A 134 9.71 3.05 9.23
N ASN A 135 9.94 3.74 10.35
CA ASN A 135 9.76 3.24 11.71
C ASN A 135 8.32 3.49 12.14
N ALA A 136 7.73 2.52 12.84
CA ALA A 136 6.36 2.60 13.31
C ALA A 136 6.31 2.78 14.84
N LYS A 137 5.32 3.55 15.31
CA LYS A 137 4.95 3.69 16.72
C LYS A 137 3.44 3.60 16.85
N ILE A 138 2.94 2.87 17.85
CA ILE A 138 1.52 2.87 18.18
C ILE A 138 1.18 4.21 18.84
N LEU A 139 0.23 4.95 18.24
CA LEU A 139 -0.37 6.15 18.82
C LEU A 139 -1.51 5.81 19.77
N ARG A 140 -2.35 4.90 19.35
CA ARG A 140 -3.50 4.38 20.09
C ARG A 140 -3.98 3.08 19.47
N GLU A 141 -4.85 2.38 20.15
CA GLU A 141 -5.57 1.23 19.63
C GLU A 141 -7.00 1.21 20.17
N ASP A 142 -7.89 0.51 19.46
CA ASP A 142 -9.23 0.14 19.90
C ASP A 142 -9.45 -1.37 19.68
N ASP A 143 -10.66 -1.85 19.80
CA ASP A 143 -10.98 -3.28 19.64
C ASP A 143 -10.70 -3.80 18.23
N SER A 144 -10.74 -2.91 17.22
CA SER A 144 -10.67 -3.27 15.80
C SER A 144 -9.35 -2.89 15.13
N TYR A 145 -8.66 -1.85 15.60
CA TYR A 145 -7.51 -1.28 14.91
C TYR A 145 -6.37 -0.90 15.85
N TRP A 146 -5.14 -1.04 15.35
CA TRP A 146 -3.98 -0.28 15.79
C TRP A 146 -3.84 0.96 14.90
N TYR A 147 -3.56 2.11 15.51
CA TYR A 147 -3.29 3.37 14.81
C TYR A 147 -1.81 3.68 14.97
N LEU A 148 -1.07 3.60 13.86
CA LEU A 148 0.36 3.77 13.85
C LEU A 148 0.73 5.16 13.33
N GLU A 149 1.77 5.76 13.92
CA GLU A 149 2.53 6.85 13.34
C GLU A 149 3.79 6.28 12.70
N LEU A 150 4.03 6.67 11.46
CA LEU A 150 5.20 6.27 10.69
C LEU A 150 6.09 7.50 10.49
N VAL A 151 7.39 7.36 10.80
CA VAL A 151 8.42 8.37 10.53
C VAL A 151 9.56 7.73 9.73
N PRO A 152 10.21 8.45 8.80
CA PRO A 152 11.28 7.87 7.99
C PRO A 152 12.39 7.23 8.82
N LYS A 153 12.91 6.11 8.37
CA LYS A 153 14.14 5.53 8.89
C LYS A 153 15.35 6.40 8.53
N GLU A 154 16.41 6.28 9.29
CA GLU A 154 17.67 6.94 8.99
C GLU A 154 18.13 6.64 7.57
N GLY A 155 18.57 7.66 6.84
CA GLY A 155 18.97 7.56 5.44
C GLY A 155 17.83 7.45 4.43
N GLN A 156 16.57 7.37 4.86
CA GLN A 156 15.40 7.39 3.98
C GLN A 156 14.85 8.83 3.86
N ASN A 157 14.42 9.19 2.64
CA ASN A 157 13.83 10.51 2.39
C ASN A 157 12.55 10.35 1.53
N PRO A 158 11.50 9.71 2.07
CA PRO A 158 10.23 9.57 1.35
C PRO A 158 9.53 10.93 1.23
N LEU A 159 8.59 11.03 0.27
CA LEU A 159 7.80 12.26 0.05
C LEU A 159 7.06 12.72 1.31
N TYR A 160 6.58 11.76 2.11
CA TYR A 160 5.79 12.07 3.30
C TYR A 160 6.63 11.83 4.56
N PRO A 161 7.09 12.90 5.26
CA PRO A 161 7.91 12.77 6.47
C PRO A 161 7.13 12.24 7.68
N LYS A 162 5.81 12.16 7.58
CA LYS A 162 4.94 11.53 8.58
C LYS A 162 3.71 10.92 7.90
N VAL A 163 3.35 9.71 8.33
CA VAL A 163 2.13 9.02 7.90
C VAL A 163 1.43 8.47 9.13
N HIS A 164 0.11 8.63 9.22
CA HIS A 164 -0.71 7.89 10.17
C HIS A 164 -1.47 6.82 9.42
N ILE A 165 -1.49 5.60 9.95
CA ILE A 165 -2.13 4.47 9.31
C ILE A 165 -2.88 3.62 10.32
N ALA A 166 -4.13 3.28 10.01
CA ALA A 166 -4.88 2.28 10.76
C ALA A 166 -4.60 0.89 10.20
N VAL A 167 -4.33 -0.08 11.07
CA VAL A 167 -4.11 -1.49 10.71
C VAL A 167 -5.14 -2.34 11.45
N GLN A 168 -5.94 -3.09 10.73
CA GLN A 168 -7.00 -3.90 11.30
C GLN A 168 -6.44 -5.07 12.10
N LYS A 169 -6.92 -5.25 13.31
CA LYS A 169 -6.56 -6.39 14.18
C LYS A 169 -7.06 -7.71 13.57
N GLY A 170 -6.27 -8.76 13.73
CA GLY A 170 -6.57 -10.09 13.23
C GLY A 170 -6.26 -10.30 11.75
N THR A 171 -6.60 -9.37 10.86
CA THR A 171 -6.38 -9.49 9.41
C THR A 171 -5.13 -8.77 8.92
N TYR A 172 -4.63 -7.78 9.65
CA TYR A 172 -3.58 -6.84 9.25
C TYR A 172 -3.93 -6.06 7.96
N TRP A 173 -5.19 -5.94 7.62
CA TRP A 173 -5.58 -5.11 6.48
C TRP A 173 -5.30 -3.64 6.78
N GLN A 174 -4.79 -2.97 5.75
CA GLN A 174 -4.62 -1.52 5.78
C GLN A 174 -6.00 -0.85 5.87
N GLY A 175 -6.14 0.08 6.80
CA GLY A 175 -7.29 0.95 6.95
C GLY A 175 -7.02 2.35 6.40
N GLU A 176 -7.67 3.37 7.02
CA GLU A 176 -7.43 4.77 6.67
C GLU A 176 -5.94 5.13 6.85
N THR A 177 -5.42 5.87 5.87
CA THR A 177 -4.05 6.36 5.89
C THR A 177 -4.06 7.86 5.66
N THR A 178 -3.43 8.62 6.54
CA THR A 178 -3.27 10.08 6.44
C THR A 178 -1.82 10.43 6.20
N TYR A 179 -1.55 11.24 5.18
CA TYR A 179 -0.22 11.70 4.80
C TYR A 179 -0.03 13.17 5.21
N PHE A 180 1.14 13.49 5.75
CA PHE A 180 1.50 14.83 6.20
C PHE A 180 2.73 15.35 5.46
N ASP A 181 2.78 16.65 5.23
CA ASP A 181 3.95 17.31 4.66
C ASP A 181 4.98 17.70 5.75
N ALA A 182 6.06 18.35 5.32
CA ALA A 182 7.14 18.78 6.21
C ALA A 182 6.72 19.87 7.22
N SER A 183 5.62 20.59 6.99
CA SER A 183 5.05 21.54 7.95
C SER A 183 4.18 20.84 9.01
N GLY A 184 3.90 19.54 8.83
CA GLY A 184 2.98 18.78 9.66
C GLY A 184 1.52 18.94 9.25
N ALA A 185 1.23 19.59 8.12
CA ALA A 185 -0.11 19.72 7.60
C ALA A 185 -0.55 18.42 6.92
N LYS A 186 -1.84 18.04 7.11
CA LYS A 186 -2.47 16.93 6.40
C LYS A 186 -2.60 17.30 4.92
N VAL A 187 -2.07 16.47 4.03
CA VAL A 187 -2.08 16.72 2.59
C VAL A 187 -2.93 15.73 1.81
N LYS A 188 -2.95 14.45 2.22
CA LYS A 188 -3.78 13.42 1.58
C LYS A 188 -4.38 12.48 2.61
N VAL A 189 -5.55 11.92 2.24
CA VAL A 189 -6.19 10.83 2.97
C VAL A 189 -6.51 9.72 2.00
N MET A 190 -6.12 8.51 2.35
CA MET A 190 -6.51 7.29 1.65
C MET A 190 -7.49 6.52 2.52
N THR A 191 -8.61 6.13 1.94
CA THR A 191 -9.59 5.21 2.55
C THR A 191 -9.69 3.94 1.75
N VAL A 192 -9.99 2.83 2.41
CA VAL A 192 -10.22 1.53 1.80
C VAL A 192 -11.57 0.99 2.22
N SER A 193 -12.26 0.31 1.32
CA SER A 193 -13.61 -0.19 1.56
C SER A 193 -13.96 -1.37 0.66
N GLU A 194 -15.17 -1.86 0.80
CA GLU A 194 -15.78 -2.89 -0.01
C GLU A 194 -14.95 -4.18 -0.03
N PRO A 195 -14.88 -4.92 1.11
CA PRO A 195 -14.22 -6.24 1.13
C PRO A 195 -14.84 -7.16 0.10
N LYS A 196 -14.00 -7.76 -0.75
CA LYS A 196 -14.41 -8.66 -1.83
C LYS A 196 -13.58 -9.93 -1.80
N ASP A 197 -14.18 -11.04 -2.22
CA ASP A 197 -13.51 -12.32 -2.39
C ASP A 197 -13.16 -12.52 -3.87
N PHE A 198 -11.88 -12.76 -4.13
CA PHE A 198 -11.30 -13.02 -5.45
C PHE A 198 -10.84 -14.48 -5.55
N GLY A 199 -11.78 -15.41 -5.41
CA GLY A 199 -11.46 -16.84 -5.48
C GLY A 199 -10.75 -17.38 -4.23
N GLY A 200 -11.25 -17.01 -3.05
CA GLY A 200 -10.69 -17.38 -1.74
C GLY A 200 -9.70 -16.35 -1.18
N LEU A 201 -9.33 -15.34 -1.96
CA LEU A 201 -8.45 -14.24 -1.54
C LEU A 201 -9.29 -13.02 -1.21
N LYS A 202 -9.48 -12.76 0.08
CA LYS A 202 -10.24 -11.58 0.55
C LYS A 202 -9.35 -10.35 0.63
N ARG A 203 -9.83 -9.21 0.10
CA ARG A 203 -9.20 -7.90 0.25
C ARG A 203 -10.20 -6.77 0.03
N ASN A 204 -9.88 -5.55 0.48
CA ASN A 204 -10.64 -4.38 0.09
C ASN A 204 -10.51 -4.16 -1.42
N SER A 205 -11.64 -3.91 -2.09
CA SER A 205 -11.71 -3.75 -3.54
C SER A 205 -11.78 -2.29 -3.99
N VAL A 206 -12.02 -1.36 -3.07
CA VAL A 206 -12.08 0.07 -3.35
C VAL A 206 -11.05 0.80 -2.51
N ILE A 207 -10.25 1.65 -3.16
CA ILE A 207 -9.28 2.55 -2.54
C ILE A 207 -9.59 3.95 -3.06
N VAL A 208 -9.75 4.94 -2.17
CA VAL A 208 -9.91 6.34 -2.55
C VAL A 208 -8.79 7.15 -1.92
N LEU A 209 -8.00 7.82 -2.76
CA LEU A 209 -6.98 8.77 -2.33
C LEU A 209 -7.45 10.19 -2.68
N LYS A 210 -7.53 11.06 -1.67
CA LYS A 210 -7.97 12.44 -1.79
C LYS A 210 -6.87 13.41 -1.36
N ASP A 211 -6.54 14.37 -2.20
CA ASP A 211 -5.78 15.54 -1.79
C ASP A 211 -6.72 16.50 -1.04
N VAL A 212 -6.49 16.67 0.27
CA VAL A 212 -7.39 17.47 1.12
C VAL A 212 -7.23 18.97 0.95
N ARG A 213 -6.15 19.41 0.27
CA ARG A 213 -5.87 20.82 0.01
C ARG A 213 -6.63 21.32 -1.22
N THR A 214 -6.74 20.49 -2.25
CA THR A 214 -7.38 20.83 -3.53
C THR A 214 -8.78 20.27 -3.66
N GLY A 215 -9.06 19.13 -3.02
CA GLY A 215 -10.29 18.38 -3.19
C GLY A 215 -10.24 17.36 -4.34
N HIS A 216 -9.16 17.35 -5.14
CA HIS A 216 -8.91 16.33 -6.16
C HIS A 216 -8.89 14.94 -5.56
N SER A 217 -9.40 13.93 -6.26
CA SER A 217 -9.44 12.57 -5.74
C SER A 217 -9.33 11.52 -6.83
N THR A 218 -8.73 10.40 -6.48
CA THR A 218 -8.63 9.21 -7.31
C THR A 218 -9.26 8.02 -6.60
N ARG A 219 -10.29 7.44 -7.21
CA ARG A 219 -10.86 6.14 -6.82
C ARG A 219 -10.17 5.04 -7.64
N LEU A 220 -9.74 4.00 -6.96
CA LEU A 220 -9.17 2.79 -7.55
C LEU A 220 -10.09 1.62 -7.21
N ASP A 221 -10.65 0.98 -8.23
CA ASP A 221 -11.44 -0.24 -8.11
C ASP A 221 -10.60 -1.45 -8.52
N VAL A 222 -10.53 -2.48 -7.67
CA VAL A 222 -9.90 -3.77 -7.99
C VAL A 222 -10.94 -4.64 -8.69
N LEU A 223 -10.76 -4.83 -10.00
CA LEU A 223 -11.68 -5.62 -10.84
C LEU A 223 -11.35 -7.11 -10.77
N SER A 224 -10.05 -7.46 -10.75
CA SER A 224 -9.53 -8.81 -10.69
C SER A 224 -8.25 -8.86 -9.86
N PHE A 225 -8.05 -9.95 -9.11
CA PHE A 225 -6.86 -10.17 -8.30
C PHE A 225 -6.48 -11.65 -8.33
N LYS A 226 -5.26 -11.93 -8.78
CA LYS A 226 -4.68 -13.26 -8.86
C LYS A 226 -3.28 -13.24 -8.28
N VAL A 227 -2.87 -14.30 -7.60
CA VAL A 227 -1.54 -14.44 -6.99
C VAL A 227 -0.88 -15.73 -7.43
N ASN A 228 0.45 -15.77 -7.34
CA ASN A 228 1.26 -16.98 -7.57
C ASN A 228 1.02 -17.62 -8.94
N GLN A 229 0.97 -16.78 -9.99
CA GLN A 229 0.72 -17.21 -11.37
C GLN A 229 2.00 -17.61 -12.10
N GLY A 230 3.17 -17.56 -11.46
CA GLY A 230 4.45 -17.94 -12.05
C GLY A 230 4.97 -16.91 -13.05
N LEU A 231 4.85 -15.62 -12.76
CA LEU A 231 5.35 -14.55 -13.64
C LEU A 231 6.85 -14.70 -13.88
N LYS A 232 7.24 -14.66 -15.16
CA LYS A 232 8.66 -14.79 -15.55
C LYS A 232 9.39 -13.46 -15.40
N ASP A 233 10.65 -13.51 -15.00
CA ASP A 233 11.51 -12.31 -14.88
C ASP A 233 11.65 -11.55 -16.20
N SER A 234 11.58 -12.25 -17.34
CA SER A 234 11.62 -11.63 -18.66
C SER A 234 10.49 -10.64 -18.95
N MET A 235 9.39 -10.69 -18.17
CA MET A 235 8.30 -9.71 -18.26
C MET A 235 8.67 -8.34 -17.71
N PHE A 236 9.70 -8.27 -16.84
CA PHE A 236 10.10 -7.05 -16.15
C PHE A 236 11.37 -6.45 -16.76
N THR A 237 11.32 -6.17 -18.07
CA THR A 237 12.43 -5.58 -18.82
C THR A 237 11.95 -4.36 -19.61
N GLU A 238 12.87 -3.42 -19.94
CA GLU A 238 12.55 -2.24 -20.74
C GLU A 238 12.00 -2.62 -22.13
N ARG A 239 12.42 -3.77 -22.68
CA ARG A 239 11.91 -4.28 -23.94
C ARG A 239 10.41 -4.58 -23.87
N GLU A 240 9.93 -5.12 -22.75
CA GLU A 240 8.50 -5.44 -22.58
C GLU A 240 7.62 -4.19 -22.48
N LEU A 241 8.16 -2.99 -22.17
CA LEU A 241 7.38 -1.77 -22.17
C LEU A 241 6.80 -1.42 -23.55
N ILE A 242 7.52 -1.76 -24.62
CA ILE A 242 7.18 -1.41 -25.99
C ILE A 242 6.25 -2.43 -26.64
N TRP A 243 6.17 -3.66 -26.08
CA TRP A 243 5.39 -4.73 -26.68
C TRP A 243 3.91 -4.62 -26.32
N GLU A 244 3.09 -4.29 -27.31
CA GLU A 244 1.64 -4.50 -27.25
C GLU A 244 1.37 -6.01 -27.41
N ARG A 245 0.80 -6.63 -26.39
CA ARG A 245 0.23 -7.96 -26.47
C ARG A 245 -1.28 -7.87 -26.62
#